data_53968e48c2f5bea2c91397602cc7336c
#
_entry.id   53968e48c2f5bea2c91397602cc7336c
#
_cell.length_a   1.000
_cell.length_b   1.000
_cell.length_c   1.000
_cell.angle_alpha   90.00
_cell.angle_beta   90.00
_cell.angle_gamma   90.00
#
_symmetry.space_group_name_H-M   'P 1'
#
loop_
_entity.id
_entity.type
_entity.pdbx_description
1 polymer ?
#
loop_
_entity_poly.entity_id
_entity_poly.type
_entity_poly.pdbx_seq_one_letter_code
_entity_poly.pdbx_strand_id
1 'polypeptide(L)'
;MTVPVRPAFHEGQVLAAADLAATVGYGRAAETRHARLLHEWGIADGLGLTEENRTDPATGDRFVEVTVQPGMAVDGTGREVVVPAPVVLSEADFAAVNGADQPTSEPYPVFLTATERTPATAGLVSCGVTGEPVRVEETYQILFGRLGDELLVAEQQPPAVDDPPAEPPARWLVLIGYVQVTDGHFTGTTTTARGVAPRYAGVRADTVAARSGTLTLRSRTTVAEGQPALVVSGDDPPSLVFGLYQGSGSVSPLMTVAANGNLTVAGSISGRISAGGVLATSGTATDGTLLPLPSGVSAEEVADGRVVLHVYLTPRIPPPATATSLVVPVEATVDDDRRVRCRIREFDPGAATPVVVERPGAVDFLVLAAGAATNGGG
;
A
#
# COMPACT_ATOMS: atom_id res chain seq x y z
N MET A 1 30.20 -15.24 -0.25
CA MET A 1 30.44 -14.17 -1.25
C MET A 1 31.86 -14.23 -1.73
N THR A 2 32.07 -14.43 -3.03
CA THR A 2 33.37 -14.33 -3.64
C THR A 2 33.83 -12.88 -3.75
N VAL A 3 35.12 -12.61 -3.62
CA VAL A 3 35.66 -11.24 -3.78
C VAL A 3 35.47 -10.80 -5.23
N PRO A 4 34.84 -9.66 -5.50
CA PRO A 4 34.69 -9.17 -6.88
C PRO A 4 36.07 -8.83 -7.48
N VAL A 5 36.36 -9.40 -8.66
CA VAL A 5 37.59 -9.10 -9.39
C VAL A 5 37.24 -8.21 -10.58
N ARG A 6 37.80 -7.00 -10.60
CA ARG A 6 37.64 -6.03 -11.68
C ARG A 6 38.78 -6.16 -12.68
N PRO A 7 38.50 -6.27 -13.99
CA PRO A 7 39.52 -6.17 -15.02
C PRO A 7 40.29 -4.83 -14.94
N ALA A 8 41.59 -4.87 -15.14
CA ALA A 8 42.46 -3.69 -15.20
C ALA A 8 43.30 -3.79 -16.46
N PHE A 9 43.43 -2.69 -17.18
CA PHE A 9 44.14 -2.61 -18.42
C PHE A 9 45.32 -1.65 -18.30
N HIS A 10 46.37 -1.90 -19.08
CA HIS A 10 47.56 -1.02 -19.13
C HIS A 10 47.79 -0.56 -20.55
N GLU A 11 48.46 0.57 -20.70
CA GLU A 11 48.88 1.07 -22.01
C GLU A 11 49.79 0.05 -22.69
N GLY A 12 49.51 -0.22 -23.98
CA GLY A 12 50.24 -1.22 -24.78
C GLY A 12 49.76 -2.66 -24.62
N GLN A 13 48.77 -2.95 -23.79
CA GLN A 13 48.14 -4.26 -23.65
C GLN A 13 47.29 -4.57 -24.89
N VAL A 14 47.48 -5.76 -25.48
CA VAL A 14 46.58 -6.30 -26.51
C VAL A 14 45.39 -6.95 -25.81
N LEU A 15 44.17 -6.45 -26.07
CA LEU A 15 42.95 -6.97 -25.49
C LEU A 15 42.38 -8.11 -26.35
N ALA A 16 42.06 -9.23 -25.72
CA ALA A 16 41.28 -10.29 -26.28
C ALA A 16 39.78 -10.08 -26.08
N ALA A 17 38.94 -10.79 -26.83
CA ALA A 17 37.49 -10.77 -26.64
C ALA A 17 37.09 -11.16 -25.19
N ALA A 18 37.83 -12.07 -24.56
CA ALA A 18 37.62 -12.48 -23.18
C ALA A 18 37.85 -11.33 -22.18
N ASP A 19 38.79 -10.42 -22.42
CA ASP A 19 39.04 -9.27 -21.54
C ASP A 19 37.88 -8.27 -21.60
N LEU A 20 37.31 -8.06 -22.80
CA LEU A 20 36.15 -7.24 -23.00
C LEU A 20 34.90 -7.87 -22.37
N ALA A 21 34.72 -9.18 -22.57
CA ALA A 21 33.63 -9.93 -21.95
C ALA A 21 33.71 -9.90 -20.41
N ALA A 22 34.91 -10.01 -19.85
CA ALA A 22 35.10 -9.87 -18.38
C ALA A 22 34.72 -8.50 -17.87
N THR A 23 34.93 -7.43 -18.64
CA THR A 23 34.52 -6.06 -18.25
C THR A 23 33.00 -5.93 -18.19
N VAL A 24 32.31 -6.41 -19.22
CA VAL A 24 30.84 -6.45 -19.27
C VAL A 24 30.28 -7.32 -18.13
N GLY A 25 30.87 -8.51 -17.94
CA GLY A 25 30.48 -9.44 -16.89
C GLY A 25 30.64 -8.86 -15.48
N TYR A 26 31.71 -8.09 -15.22
CA TYR A 26 31.89 -7.38 -13.95
C TYR A 26 30.75 -6.36 -13.68
N GLY A 27 30.39 -5.55 -14.70
CA GLY A 27 29.30 -4.58 -14.61
C GLY A 27 27.96 -5.28 -14.29
N ARG A 28 27.59 -6.28 -15.09
CA ARG A 28 26.38 -7.09 -14.88
C ARG A 28 26.34 -7.73 -13.49
N ALA A 29 27.43 -8.30 -13.03
CA ALA A 29 27.50 -8.91 -11.70
C ALA A 29 27.33 -7.89 -10.56
N ALA A 30 27.82 -6.64 -10.75
CA ALA A 30 27.62 -5.56 -9.79
C ALA A 30 26.14 -5.12 -9.73
N GLU A 31 25.50 -4.92 -10.88
CA GLU A 31 24.09 -4.58 -11.01
C GLU A 31 23.20 -5.68 -10.44
N THR A 32 23.47 -6.94 -10.77
CA THR A 32 22.76 -8.10 -10.23
C THR A 32 22.82 -8.15 -8.70
N ARG A 33 24.02 -7.95 -8.12
CA ARG A 33 24.15 -7.90 -6.65
C ARG A 33 23.37 -6.75 -6.05
N HIS A 34 23.41 -5.57 -6.67
CA HIS A 34 22.62 -4.41 -6.26
C HIS A 34 21.13 -4.73 -6.27
N ALA A 35 20.60 -5.21 -7.39
CA ALA A 35 19.19 -5.54 -7.56
C ALA A 35 18.72 -6.61 -6.56
N ARG A 36 19.52 -7.64 -6.33
CA ARG A 36 19.15 -8.79 -5.48
C ARG A 36 19.28 -8.53 -3.98
N LEU A 37 20.22 -7.68 -3.56
CA LEU A 37 20.50 -7.46 -2.15
C LEU A 37 19.76 -6.24 -1.58
N LEU A 38 19.53 -5.22 -2.41
CA LEU A 38 18.92 -3.96 -1.99
C LEU A 38 17.47 -3.82 -2.44
N HIS A 39 17.01 -4.70 -3.33
CA HIS A 39 15.64 -4.66 -3.85
C HIS A 39 14.91 -6.00 -3.71
N GLU A 40 13.58 -5.93 -3.65
CA GLU A 40 12.70 -7.07 -3.93
C GLU A 40 12.51 -7.18 -5.44
N TRP A 41 12.39 -8.41 -5.95
CA TRP A 41 12.03 -8.64 -7.34
C TRP A 41 10.53 -8.44 -7.58
N GLY A 42 10.16 -8.10 -8.80
CA GLY A 42 8.79 -7.87 -9.21
C GLY A 42 8.65 -6.71 -10.19
N ILE A 43 7.45 -6.20 -10.35
CA ILE A 43 7.15 -5.04 -11.18
C ILE A 43 7.74 -3.80 -10.53
N ALA A 44 8.62 -3.09 -11.25
CA ALA A 44 9.19 -1.83 -10.80
C ALA A 44 8.36 -0.63 -11.22
N ASP A 45 7.84 -0.65 -12.46
CA ASP A 45 6.97 0.40 -13.00
C ASP A 45 6.12 -0.15 -14.16
N GLY A 46 4.92 0.41 -14.34
CA GLY A 46 4.03 0.07 -15.45
C GLY A 46 3.57 -1.39 -15.46
N LEU A 47 3.59 -2.02 -16.62
CA LEU A 47 3.22 -3.44 -16.89
C LEU A 47 1.77 -3.80 -16.57
N GLY A 48 0.91 -2.83 -16.28
CA GLY A 48 -0.50 -3.08 -16.04
C GLY A 48 -1.21 -3.62 -17.28
N LEU A 49 -2.20 -4.48 -17.07
CA LEU A 49 -3.11 -4.93 -18.13
C LEU A 49 -4.23 -3.90 -18.28
N THR A 50 -4.51 -3.49 -19.52
CA THR A 50 -5.64 -2.60 -19.86
C THR A 50 -6.56 -3.29 -20.83
N GLU A 51 -7.83 -2.90 -20.79
CA GLU A 51 -8.92 -3.50 -21.55
C GLU A 51 -9.50 -2.48 -22.54
N GLU A 52 -9.76 -2.93 -23.76
CA GLU A 52 -10.54 -2.18 -24.73
C GLU A 52 -11.63 -3.07 -25.34
N ASN A 53 -12.89 -2.63 -25.28
CA ASN A 53 -14.00 -3.37 -25.89
C ASN A 53 -13.90 -3.32 -27.41
N ARG A 54 -13.90 -4.48 -28.04
CA ARG A 54 -13.86 -4.67 -29.48
C ARG A 54 -15.05 -5.48 -29.96
N THR A 55 -15.27 -5.45 -31.26
CA THR A 55 -16.24 -6.29 -31.94
C THR A 55 -15.58 -6.93 -33.14
N ASP A 56 -15.65 -8.25 -33.24
CA ASP A 56 -15.15 -8.96 -34.40
C ASP A 56 -15.98 -8.56 -35.64
N PRO A 57 -15.36 -7.98 -36.67
CA PRO A 57 -16.08 -7.54 -37.85
C PRO A 57 -16.63 -8.70 -38.70
N ALA A 58 -16.14 -9.93 -38.52
CA ALA A 58 -16.57 -11.10 -39.28
C ALA A 58 -17.75 -11.82 -38.62
N THR A 59 -17.74 -11.96 -37.29
CA THR A 59 -18.77 -12.69 -36.53
C THR A 59 -19.76 -11.78 -35.84
N GLY A 60 -19.37 -10.53 -35.53
CA GLY A 60 -20.17 -9.58 -34.73
C GLY A 60 -20.05 -9.82 -33.22
N ASP A 61 -19.21 -10.76 -32.81
CA ASP A 61 -18.98 -11.08 -31.40
C ASP A 61 -18.21 -9.97 -30.68
N ARG A 62 -18.56 -9.76 -29.42
CA ARG A 62 -17.85 -8.80 -28.56
C ARG A 62 -16.75 -9.52 -27.80
N PHE A 63 -15.58 -8.93 -27.81
CA PHE A 63 -14.44 -9.38 -27.04
C PHE A 63 -13.71 -8.20 -26.41
N VAL A 64 -12.78 -8.50 -25.51
CA VAL A 64 -11.93 -7.51 -24.86
C VAL A 64 -10.52 -7.66 -25.42
N GLU A 65 -10.02 -6.61 -26.09
CA GLU A 65 -8.62 -6.54 -26.45
C GLU A 65 -7.83 -6.19 -25.19
N VAL A 66 -6.90 -7.06 -24.79
CA VAL A 66 -6.06 -6.86 -23.60
C VAL A 66 -4.67 -6.42 -24.04
N THR A 67 -4.19 -5.33 -23.44
CA THR A 67 -2.88 -4.77 -23.74
C THR A 67 -2.04 -4.70 -22.47
N VAL A 68 -0.81 -5.23 -22.53
CA VAL A 68 0.24 -4.99 -21.53
C VAL A 68 0.81 -3.60 -21.77
N GLN A 69 0.74 -2.74 -20.77
CA GLN A 69 1.31 -1.39 -20.84
C GLN A 69 2.83 -1.41 -20.74
N PRO A 70 3.52 -0.39 -21.30
CA PRO A 70 4.96 -0.24 -21.13
C PRO A 70 5.34 -0.23 -19.67
N GLY A 71 6.54 -0.75 -19.37
CA GLY A 71 7.01 -0.78 -18.00
C GLY A 71 8.28 -1.59 -17.84
N MET A 72 8.64 -1.84 -16.59
CA MET A 72 9.84 -2.55 -16.20
C MET A 72 9.59 -3.46 -15.01
N ALA A 73 10.19 -4.62 -15.04
CA ALA A 73 10.30 -5.52 -13.89
C ALA A 73 11.76 -5.85 -13.60
N VAL A 74 12.03 -6.24 -12.37
CA VAL A 74 13.29 -6.87 -11.96
C VAL A 74 12.99 -8.33 -11.63
N ASP A 75 13.63 -9.25 -12.28
CA ASP A 75 13.46 -10.68 -12.00
C ASP A 75 14.23 -11.12 -10.74
N GLY A 76 13.97 -12.33 -10.26
CA GLY A 76 14.62 -12.84 -9.04
C GLY A 76 16.11 -13.16 -9.23
N THR A 77 16.62 -13.15 -10.45
CA THR A 77 18.06 -13.22 -10.72
C THR A 77 18.73 -11.85 -10.71
N GLY A 78 17.94 -10.76 -10.60
CA GLY A 78 18.41 -9.38 -10.61
C GLY A 78 18.55 -8.76 -11.99
N ARG A 79 17.94 -9.37 -13.02
CA ARG A 79 17.91 -8.82 -14.39
C ARG A 79 16.72 -7.86 -14.52
N GLU A 80 16.96 -6.79 -15.23
CA GLU A 80 15.89 -5.90 -15.67
C GLU A 80 15.19 -6.48 -16.89
N VAL A 81 13.85 -6.38 -16.91
CA VAL A 81 12.99 -6.79 -18.01
C VAL A 81 12.15 -5.59 -18.43
N VAL A 82 12.48 -5.01 -19.59
CA VAL A 82 11.86 -3.78 -20.07
C VAL A 82 10.90 -4.06 -21.21
N VAL A 83 9.65 -3.61 -21.08
CA VAL A 83 8.64 -3.59 -22.14
C VAL A 83 8.51 -2.13 -22.61
N PRO A 84 9.15 -1.77 -23.74
CA PRO A 84 9.27 -0.35 -24.12
C PRO A 84 8.03 0.26 -24.78
N ALA A 85 7.09 -0.58 -25.23
CA ALA A 85 5.87 -0.15 -25.92
C ALA A 85 4.69 -1.04 -25.52
N PRO A 86 3.43 -0.57 -25.69
CA PRO A 86 2.26 -1.40 -25.45
C PRO A 86 2.27 -2.67 -26.29
N VAL A 87 1.87 -3.80 -25.70
CA VAL A 87 1.81 -5.11 -26.37
C VAL A 87 0.40 -5.67 -26.24
N VAL A 88 -0.27 -5.82 -27.37
CA VAL A 88 -1.58 -6.49 -27.43
C VAL A 88 -1.37 -7.99 -27.22
N LEU A 89 -2.11 -8.57 -26.28
CA LEU A 89 -2.07 -10.00 -26.03
C LEU A 89 -2.79 -10.77 -27.13
N SER A 90 -2.21 -11.90 -27.55
CA SER A 90 -2.72 -12.75 -28.61
C SER A 90 -3.59 -13.87 -28.03
N GLU A 91 -4.86 -13.95 -28.44
CA GLU A 91 -5.73 -15.07 -28.09
C GLU A 91 -5.24 -16.38 -28.70
N ALA A 92 -4.56 -16.32 -29.86
CA ALA A 92 -3.94 -17.50 -30.47
C ALA A 92 -2.79 -18.06 -29.63
N ASP A 93 -1.98 -17.17 -29.04
CA ASP A 93 -0.90 -17.59 -28.14
C ASP A 93 -1.46 -18.17 -26.83
N PHE A 94 -2.54 -17.61 -26.33
CA PHE A 94 -3.28 -18.16 -25.19
C PHE A 94 -3.81 -19.57 -25.53
N ALA A 95 -4.49 -19.72 -26.67
CA ALA A 95 -5.06 -20.98 -27.10
C ALA A 95 -3.99 -22.07 -27.32
N ALA A 96 -2.80 -21.69 -27.77
CA ALA A 96 -1.68 -22.63 -27.92
C ALA A 96 -1.22 -23.26 -26.58
N VAL A 97 -1.44 -22.57 -25.45
CA VAL A 97 -1.07 -23.07 -24.11
C VAL A 97 -2.24 -23.74 -23.39
N ASN A 98 -3.45 -23.14 -23.49
CA ASN A 98 -4.61 -23.51 -22.68
C ASN A 98 -5.75 -24.17 -23.48
N GLY A 99 -5.67 -24.18 -24.82
CA GLY A 99 -6.76 -24.59 -25.69
C GLY A 99 -7.69 -23.40 -26.03
N ALA A 100 -8.55 -23.58 -27.03
CA ALA A 100 -9.50 -22.55 -27.46
C ALA A 100 -10.82 -22.58 -26.68
N ASP A 101 -11.22 -23.76 -26.22
CA ASP A 101 -12.50 -23.97 -25.56
C ASP A 101 -12.37 -23.79 -24.04
N GLN A 102 -12.67 -22.61 -23.56
CA GLN A 102 -12.72 -22.33 -22.12
C GLN A 102 -14.18 -22.10 -21.69
N PRO A 103 -14.81 -23.08 -21.03
CA PRO A 103 -16.24 -23.01 -20.71
C PRO A 103 -16.56 -22.07 -19.55
N THR A 104 -15.54 -21.62 -18.82
CA THR A 104 -15.68 -20.74 -17.66
C THR A 104 -14.69 -19.60 -17.73
N SER A 105 -15.08 -18.43 -17.25
CA SER A 105 -14.24 -17.23 -17.18
C SER A 105 -13.26 -17.31 -15.98
N GLU A 106 -12.43 -18.34 -15.95
CA GLU A 106 -11.36 -18.45 -14.94
C GLU A 106 -10.20 -17.50 -15.27
N PRO A 107 -9.57 -16.88 -14.26
CA PRO A 107 -8.42 -16.01 -14.47
C PRO A 107 -7.13 -16.82 -14.68
N TYR A 108 -6.55 -16.70 -15.88
CA TYR A 108 -5.28 -17.31 -16.28
C TYR A 108 -4.13 -16.33 -16.07
N PRO A 109 -3.01 -16.77 -15.50
CA PRO A 109 -1.90 -15.89 -15.22
C PRO A 109 -1.16 -15.49 -16.50
N VAL A 110 -0.72 -14.23 -16.54
CA VAL A 110 0.15 -13.66 -17.57
C VAL A 110 1.49 -13.35 -16.93
N PHE A 111 2.54 -13.89 -17.52
CA PHE A 111 3.91 -13.76 -17.04
C PHE A 111 4.79 -12.98 -18.00
N LEU A 112 5.75 -12.27 -17.44
CA LEU A 112 6.85 -11.64 -18.13
C LEU A 112 8.16 -12.36 -17.80
N THR A 113 9.03 -12.56 -18.80
CA THR A 113 10.36 -13.14 -18.60
C THR A 113 11.39 -12.44 -19.47
N ALA A 114 12.63 -12.36 -18.99
CA ALA A 114 13.77 -11.93 -19.78
C ALA A 114 14.13 -13.00 -20.82
N THR A 115 14.51 -12.56 -21.99
CA THR A 115 15.07 -13.40 -23.03
C THR A 115 16.16 -12.66 -23.80
N GLU A 116 16.94 -13.39 -24.55
CA GLU A 116 17.98 -12.83 -25.40
C GLU A 116 17.74 -13.27 -26.84
N ARG A 117 17.96 -12.39 -27.79
CA ARG A 117 17.92 -12.71 -29.19
C ARG A 117 19.15 -12.14 -29.92
N THR A 118 19.59 -12.83 -30.92
CA THR A 118 20.58 -12.31 -31.84
C THR A 118 19.87 -11.63 -33.00
N PRO A 119 20.03 -10.29 -33.20
CA PRO A 119 19.41 -9.61 -34.33
C PRO A 119 19.92 -10.14 -35.65
N ALA A 120 19.06 -10.35 -36.65
CA ALA A 120 19.40 -10.86 -37.97
C ALA A 120 20.39 -9.97 -38.75
N THR A 121 20.51 -8.69 -38.37
CA THR A 121 21.38 -7.70 -39.01
C THR A 121 22.53 -7.27 -38.09
N ALA A 122 22.99 -8.15 -37.24
CA ALA A 122 23.97 -7.82 -36.23
C ALA A 122 25.37 -7.62 -36.84
N GLY A 123 25.63 -6.40 -37.23
CA GLY A 123 26.97 -5.86 -37.27
C GLY A 123 27.82 -6.08 -38.50
N LEU A 124 28.77 -5.18 -38.66
CA LEU A 124 29.85 -5.29 -39.65
C LEU A 124 30.63 -6.58 -39.43
N VAL A 125 30.71 -7.37 -40.49
CA VAL A 125 31.54 -8.56 -40.53
C VAL A 125 32.99 -8.11 -40.28
N SER A 126 33.58 -8.59 -39.20
CA SER A 126 35.00 -8.42 -38.93
C SER A 126 35.80 -9.15 -40.01
N CYS A 127 36.89 -8.55 -40.45
CA CYS A 127 37.79 -9.21 -41.39
C CYS A 127 38.21 -10.61 -40.90
N GLY A 128 37.69 -11.66 -41.53
CA GLY A 128 38.16 -13.04 -41.34
C GLY A 128 37.26 -13.98 -40.53
N VAL A 129 36.13 -13.53 -39.97
CA VAL A 129 35.20 -14.42 -39.28
C VAL A 129 33.81 -14.26 -39.90
N THR A 130 33.33 -15.25 -40.57
CA THR A 130 31.98 -15.27 -41.16
C THR A 130 31.01 -15.94 -40.20
N GLY A 131 29.95 -15.25 -39.82
CA GLY A 131 28.75 -15.85 -39.24
C GLY A 131 28.56 -15.73 -37.73
N GLU A 132 29.51 -15.21 -36.97
CA GLU A 132 29.31 -15.01 -35.52
C GLU A 132 28.55 -13.74 -35.24
N PRO A 133 27.48 -13.78 -34.42
CA PRO A 133 26.73 -12.58 -34.02
C PRO A 133 27.59 -11.70 -33.13
N VAL A 134 27.70 -10.43 -33.48
CA VAL A 134 28.49 -9.43 -32.72
C VAL A 134 27.63 -8.62 -31.72
N ARG A 135 26.34 -8.89 -31.68
CA ARG A 135 25.38 -8.22 -30.74
C ARG A 135 24.38 -9.25 -30.23
N VAL A 136 24.02 -9.08 -28.96
CA VAL A 136 22.91 -9.73 -28.31
C VAL A 136 21.93 -8.63 -27.89
N GLU A 137 20.67 -8.79 -28.25
CA GLU A 137 19.60 -7.93 -27.82
C GLU A 137 18.92 -8.57 -26.61
N GLU A 138 19.02 -7.90 -25.48
CA GLU A 138 18.24 -8.25 -24.28
C GLU A 138 16.82 -7.79 -24.50
N THR A 139 15.88 -8.71 -24.40
CA THR A 139 14.47 -8.45 -24.70
C THR A 139 13.58 -9.22 -23.71
N TYR A 140 12.29 -9.21 -23.97
CA TYR A 140 11.31 -9.86 -23.11
C TYR A 140 10.44 -10.85 -23.89
N GLN A 141 9.76 -11.70 -23.14
CA GLN A 141 8.69 -12.54 -23.65
C GLN A 141 7.51 -12.47 -22.66
N ILE A 142 6.30 -12.29 -23.20
CA ILE A 142 5.06 -12.41 -22.46
C ILE A 142 4.54 -13.83 -22.68
N LEU A 143 4.13 -14.49 -21.60
CA LEU A 143 3.71 -15.89 -21.59
C LEU A 143 2.38 -16.03 -20.87
N PHE A 144 1.52 -16.86 -21.41
CA PHE A 144 0.36 -17.33 -20.67
C PHE A 144 0.72 -18.56 -19.84
N GLY A 145 0.29 -18.58 -18.58
CA GLY A 145 0.37 -19.77 -17.75
C GLY A 145 -0.92 -20.58 -17.80
N ARG A 146 -0.86 -21.77 -17.22
CA ARG A 146 -2.03 -22.60 -16.92
C ARG A 146 -2.61 -22.22 -15.57
N LEU A 147 -3.83 -22.66 -15.31
CA LEU A 147 -4.47 -22.48 -14.00
C LEU A 147 -3.62 -23.11 -12.89
N GLY A 148 -3.21 -22.31 -11.91
CA GLY A 148 -2.37 -22.75 -10.80
C GLY A 148 -0.87 -22.48 -10.97
N ASP A 149 -0.39 -22.16 -12.17
CA ASP A 149 1.04 -21.86 -12.39
C ASP A 149 1.52 -20.65 -11.56
N GLU A 150 0.63 -19.70 -11.28
CA GLU A 150 0.95 -18.54 -10.42
C GLU A 150 1.32 -18.95 -8.99
N LEU A 151 0.79 -20.06 -8.48
CA LEU A 151 1.15 -20.56 -7.15
C LEU A 151 2.61 -21.02 -7.13
N LEU A 152 3.06 -21.72 -8.18
CA LEU A 152 4.45 -22.15 -8.32
C LEU A 152 5.39 -20.96 -8.48
N VAL A 153 4.97 -19.96 -9.25
CA VAL A 153 5.75 -18.71 -9.43
C VAL A 153 5.83 -17.90 -8.15
N ALA A 154 4.77 -17.85 -7.36
CA ALA A 154 4.77 -17.16 -6.06
C ALA A 154 5.75 -17.77 -5.05
N GLU A 155 6.02 -19.08 -5.17
CA GLU A 155 6.97 -19.83 -4.32
C GLU A 155 8.42 -19.78 -4.82
N GLN A 156 8.68 -19.19 -6.01
CA GLN A 156 10.03 -19.08 -6.53
C GLN A 156 10.96 -18.36 -5.55
N GLN A 157 12.12 -18.97 -5.32
CA GLN A 157 13.17 -18.39 -4.49
C GLN A 157 14.34 -17.93 -5.38
N PRO A 158 14.82 -16.69 -5.21
CA PRO A 158 16.01 -16.24 -5.90
C PRO A 158 17.19 -17.19 -5.66
N PRO A 159 17.99 -17.53 -6.69
CA PRO A 159 19.18 -18.36 -6.51
C PRO A 159 20.13 -17.70 -5.50
N ALA A 160 21.01 -18.44 -4.84
CA ALA A 160 22.01 -17.85 -3.96
C ALA A 160 22.87 -16.82 -4.71
N VAL A 161 23.29 -15.74 -4.03
CA VAL A 161 24.04 -14.64 -4.69
C VAL A 161 25.37 -15.13 -5.28
N ASP A 162 25.92 -16.19 -4.70
CA ASP A 162 27.20 -16.77 -5.10
C ASP A 162 27.07 -17.88 -6.15
N ASP A 163 25.83 -18.27 -6.48
CA ASP A 163 25.64 -19.26 -7.54
C ASP A 163 26.08 -18.66 -8.87
N PRO A 164 26.91 -19.36 -9.64
CA PRO A 164 27.20 -18.95 -11.01
C PRO A 164 25.87 -18.89 -11.77
N PRO A 165 25.70 -17.91 -12.68
CA PRO A 165 24.53 -17.89 -13.54
C PRO A 165 24.45 -19.21 -14.28
N ALA A 166 23.27 -19.85 -14.23
CA ALA A 166 23.03 -21.08 -14.98
C ALA A 166 23.17 -20.78 -16.49
N GLU A 167 23.82 -21.67 -17.21
CA GLU A 167 23.92 -21.60 -18.67
C GLU A 167 23.13 -22.78 -19.29
N PRO A 168 22.07 -22.53 -20.04
CA PRO A 168 21.43 -21.24 -20.32
C PRO A 168 20.80 -20.65 -19.04
N PRO A 169 20.65 -19.30 -18.94
CA PRO A 169 20.10 -18.68 -17.76
C PRO A 169 18.71 -19.25 -17.47
N ALA A 170 18.50 -19.63 -16.21
CA ALA A 170 17.22 -20.16 -15.77
C ALA A 170 16.12 -19.14 -16.07
N ARG A 171 15.03 -19.61 -16.71
CA ARG A 171 13.88 -18.76 -16.97
C ARG A 171 13.24 -18.35 -15.65
N TRP A 172 13.16 -17.04 -15.41
CA TRP A 172 12.45 -16.47 -14.27
C TRP A 172 11.14 -15.84 -14.74
N LEU A 173 10.04 -16.17 -14.09
CA LEU A 173 8.72 -15.65 -14.45
C LEU A 173 8.30 -14.57 -13.44
N VAL A 174 7.88 -13.42 -13.95
CA VAL A 174 7.26 -12.35 -13.16
C VAL A 174 5.79 -12.29 -13.53
N LEU A 175 4.91 -12.54 -12.57
CA LEU A 175 3.47 -12.40 -12.76
C LEU A 175 3.14 -10.91 -12.96
N ILE A 176 2.41 -10.57 -14.04
CA ILE A 176 1.99 -9.19 -14.34
C ILE A 176 0.48 -8.98 -14.22
N GLY A 177 -0.31 -10.03 -14.13
CA GLY A 177 -1.76 -10.00 -14.00
C GLY A 177 -2.40 -11.26 -14.53
N TYR A 178 -3.70 -11.19 -14.75
CA TYR A 178 -4.50 -12.32 -15.22
C TYR A 178 -5.46 -11.87 -16.32
N VAL A 179 -5.73 -12.77 -17.25
CA VAL A 179 -6.76 -12.63 -18.28
C VAL A 179 -7.89 -13.62 -18.00
N GLN A 180 -9.12 -13.20 -18.23
CA GLN A 180 -10.30 -14.06 -18.23
C GLN A 180 -10.66 -14.40 -19.66
N VAL A 181 -10.97 -15.67 -19.92
CA VAL A 181 -11.24 -16.16 -21.27
C VAL A 181 -12.52 -16.99 -21.26
N THR A 182 -13.39 -16.75 -22.23
CA THR A 182 -14.59 -17.54 -22.47
C THR A 182 -14.77 -17.72 -23.96
N ASP A 183 -15.03 -18.94 -24.39
CA ASP A 183 -15.26 -19.30 -25.81
C ASP A 183 -14.16 -18.76 -26.77
N GLY A 184 -12.90 -18.82 -26.30
CA GLY A 184 -11.72 -18.43 -27.09
C GLY A 184 -11.39 -16.93 -27.09
N HIS A 185 -12.22 -16.10 -26.45
CA HIS A 185 -12.03 -14.66 -26.41
C HIS A 185 -11.72 -14.15 -25.00
N PHE A 186 -10.88 -13.13 -24.93
CA PHE A 186 -10.67 -12.40 -23.68
C PHE A 186 -11.94 -11.68 -23.28
N THR A 187 -12.34 -11.82 -22.01
CA THR A 187 -13.55 -11.21 -21.46
C THR A 187 -13.26 -10.19 -20.36
N GLY A 188 -12.00 -10.13 -19.90
CA GLY A 188 -11.57 -9.16 -18.88
C GLY A 188 -10.20 -9.48 -18.31
N THR A 189 -9.78 -8.65 -17.37
CA THR A 189 -8.53 -8.82 -16.61
C THR A 189 -8.79 -8.74 -15.11
N THR A 190 -7.87 -9.27 -14.33
CA THR A 190 -7.85 -9.06 -12.88
C THR A 190 -6.42 -9.04 -12.38
N THR A 191 -6.18 -8.36 -11.26
CA THR A 191 -4.88 -8.30 -10.62
C THR A 191 -4.66 -9.39 -9.58
N THR A 192 -5.70 -10.15 -9.23
CA THR A 192 -5.60 -11.18 -8.19
C THR A 192 -6.43 -12.40 -8.56
N ALA A 193 -5.83 -13.58 -8.42
CA ALA A 193 -6.54 -14.84 -8.54
C ALA A 193 -5.95 -15.85 -7.55
N ARG A 194 -6.80 -16.71 -6.99
CA ARG A 194 -6.41 -17.77 -6.04
C ARG A 194 -5.49 -17.28 -4.90
N GLY A 195 -5.70 -16.01 -4.45
CA GLY A 195 -4.91 -15.40 -3.38
C GLY A 195 -3.52 -14.90 -3.80
N VAL A 196 -3.16 -15.00 -5.08
CA VAL A 196 -1.89 -14.51 -5.63
C VAL A 196 -2.11 -13.23 -6.44
N ALA A 197 -1.29 -12.23 -6.18
CA ALA A 197 -1.23 -10.96 -6.92
C ALA A 197 0.18 -10.74 -7.47
N PRO A 198 0.35 -9.88 -8.49
CA PRO A 198 1.66 -9.45 -8.94
C PRO A 198 2.51 -8.93 -7.78
N ARG A 199 3.77 -9.33 -7.76
CA ARG A 199 4.75 -8.80 -6.82
C ARG A 199 5.34 -7.51 -7.40
N TYR A 200 5.52 -6.53 -6.54
CA TYR A 200 6.16 -5.27 -6.92
C TYR A 200 7.58 -5.22 -6.38
N ALA A 201 8.48 -4.66 -7.18
CA ALA A 201 9.85 -4.39 -6.77
C ALA A 201 9.84 -3.34 -5.65
N GLY A 202 10.60 -3.59 -4.61
CA GLY A 202 10.67 -2.74 -3.43
C GLY A 202 12.12 -2.51 -2.99
N VAL A 203 12.29 -1.78 -1.90
CA VAL A 203 13.60 -1.54 -1.27
C VAL A 203 13.74 -2.43 -0.06
N ARG A 204 14.89 -3.08 0.08
CA ARG A 204 15.32 -3.80 1.29
C ARG A 204 16.32 -2.94 2.03
N ALA A 205 15.98 -2.47 3.23
CA ALA A 205 16.87 -1.65 4.03
C ALA A 205 16.54 -1.80 5.52
N ASP A 206 17.56 -1.91 6.36
CA ASP A 206 17.40 -1.86 7.81
C ASP A 206 17.11 -0.41 8.26
N THR A 207 17.55 0.57 7.49
CA THR A 207 17.37 2.00 7.80
C THR A 207 17.09 2.77 6.52
N VAL A 208 16.07 3.63 6.57
CA VAL A 208 15.77 4.61 5.52
C VAL A 208 15.84 6.00 6.15
N ALA A 209 16.74 6.86 5.66
CA ALA A 209 16.91 8.22 6.15
C ALA A 209 16.64 9.24 5.03
N ALA A 210 15.88 10.28 5.35
CA ALA A 210 15.65 11.39 4.44
C ALA A 210 16.81 12.38 4.45
N ARG A 211 17.22 12.86 3.26
CA ARG A 211 18.23 13.92 3.16
C ARG A 211 17.76 15.28 3.68
N SER A 212 16.46 15.54 3.53
CA SER A 212 15.81 16.81 3.87
C SER A 212 15.25 16.87 5.29
N GLY A 213 15.49 15.84 6.10
CA GLY A 213 14.87 15.73 7.43
C GLY A 213 13.44 15.18 7.42
N THR A 214 12.76 15.12 6.28
CA THR A 214 11.39 14.61 6.16
C THR A 214 11.31 13.47 5.16
N LEU A 215 10.88 12.28 5.61
CA LEU A 215 10.57 11.13 4.78
C LEU A 215 9.06 11.03 4.56
N THR A 216 8.63 11.01 3.30
CA THR A 216 7.23 10.80 2.94
C THR A 216 7.06 9.49 2.19
N LEU A 217 6.23 8.58 2.74
CA LEU A 217 5.80 7.35 2.09
C LEU A 217 4.38 7.55 1.55
N ARG A 218 4.16 7.25 0.27
CA ARG A 218 2.87 7.39 -0.43
C ARG A 218 2.41 6.06 -0.99
N SER A 219 1.11 5.89 -1.14
CA SER A 219 0.53 4.65 -1.64
C SER A 219 0.64 4.48 -3.17
N ARG A 220 1.00 5.53 -3.92
CA ARG A 220 1.15 5.49 -5.38
C ARG A 220 2.30 6.38 -5.84
N THR A 221 2.87 6.05 -6.99
CA THR A 221 3.93 6.84 -7.65
C THR A 221 3.39 8.13 -8.25
N THR A 222 2.19 8.09 -8.85
CA THR A 222 1.54 9.30 -9.38
C THR A 222 1.05 10.20 -8.25
N VAL A 223 1.39 11.48 -8.34
CA VAL A 223 0.94 12.49 -7.38
C VAL A 223 -0.54 12.77 -7.61
N ALA A 224 -1.39 12.40 -6.66
CA ALA A 224 -2.80 12.74 -6.67
C ALA A 224 -3.21 13.22 -5.28
N GLU A 225 -4.10 14.20 -5.24
CA GLU A 225 -4.68 14.67 -3.98
C GLU A 225 -5.50 13.58 -3.29
N GLY A 226 -5.49 13.58 -1.96
CA GLY A 226 -6.24 12.63 -1.17
C GLY A 226 -5.61 11.24 -1.04
N GLN A 227 -4.38 11.02 -1.53
CA GLN A 227 -3.67 9.75 -1.32
C GLN A 227 -3.24 9.59 0.14
N PRO A 228 -3.40 8.39 0.73
CA PRO A 228 -2.81 8.09 2.01
C PRO A 228 -1.29 8.28 2.00
N ALA A 229 -0.78 8.96 3.01
CA ALA A 229 0.65 9.20 3.19
C ALA A 229 1.05 9.04 4.65
N LEU A 230 2.27 8.53 4.86
CA LEU A 230 2.96 8.51 6.13
C LEU A 230 4.15 9.46 6.03
N VAL A 231 4.24 10.43 6.94
CA VAL A 231 5.36 11.37 7.01
C VAL A 231 6.08 11.17 8.33
N VAL A 232 7.38 10.96 8.23
CA VAL A 232 8.30 10.99 9.38
C VAL A 232 9.09 12.29 9.26
N SER A 233 8.80 13.27 10.11
CA SER A 233 9.50 14.55 10.14
C SER A 233 10.51 14.59 11.27
N GLY A 234 11.74 14.90 10.94
CA GLY A 234 12.79 15.23 11.89
C GLY A 234 12.90 16.73 12.20
N ASP A 235 12.02 17.56 11.59
CA ASP A 235 11.96 18.99 11.85
C ASP A 235 11.56 19.27 13.30
N ASP A 236 11.85 20.46 13.79
CA ASP A 236 11.53 20.84 15.15
C ASP A 236 10.12 21.47 15.25
N PRO A 237 9.19 20.87 15.98
CA PRO A 237 9.28 19.58 16.71
C PRO A 237 9.11 18.35 15.79
N PRO A 238 9.89 17.26 16.03
CA PRO A 238 9.75 16.06 15.23
C PRO A 238 8.40 15.38 15.43
N SER A 239 7.90 14.75 14.36
CA SER A 239 6.56 14.16 14.37
C SER A 239 6.42 12.98 13.40
N LEU A 240 5.45 12.11 13.69
CA LEU A 240 4.97 11.08 12.80
C LEU A 240 3.53 11.41 12.40
N VAL A 241 3.28 11.58 11.10
CA VAL A 241 1.98 12.01 10.58
C VAL A 241 1.42 10.95 9.63
N PHE A 242 0.21 10.49 9.91
CA PHE A 242 -0.64 9.78 8.96
C PHE A 242 -1.64 10.77 8.39
N GLY A 243 -1.71 10.90 7.09
CA GLY A 243 -2.56 11.91 6.49
C GLY A 243 -2.86 11.68 5.02
N LEU A 244 -3.43 12.68 4.40
CA LEU A 244 -3.73 12.69 2.97
C LEU A 244 -2.82 13.68 2.26
N TYR A 245 -2.17 13.22 1.20
CA TYR A 245 -1.29 14.04 0.37
C TYR A 245 -2.09 15.10 -0.41
N GLN A 246 -1.62 16.35 -0.42
CA GLN A 246 -2.32 17.51 -0.99
C GLN A 246 -1.69 18.01 -2.31
N GLY A 247 -1.02 17.16 -3.05
CA GLY A 247 -0.48 17.53 -4.37
C GLY A 247 0.73 18.49 -4.38
N SER A 248 0.84 19.38 -3.41
CA SER A 248 1.90 20.41 -3.30
C SER A 248 3.12 19.97 -2.48
N GLY A 249 3.22 18.70 -2.13
CA GLY A 249 4.25 18.20 -1.22
C GLY A 249 3.85 18.21 0.26
N SER A 250 2.73 18.84 0.61
CA SER A 250 2.18 18.84 1.96
C SER A 250 1.25 17.64 2.19
N VAL A 251 1.08 17.28 3.47
CA VAL A 251 0.14 16.25 3.90
C VAL A 251 -0.85 16.86 4.88
N SER A 252 -2.14 16.70 4.60
CA SER A 252 -3.20 17.05 5.56
C SER A 252 -3.26 15.97 6.63
N PRO A 253 -2.93 16.29 7.90
CA PRO A 253 -2.83 15.28 8.93
C PRO A 253 -4.21 14.75 9.33
N LEU A 254 -4.34 13.42 9.37
CA LEU A 254 -5.47 12.72 9.99
C LEU A 254 -5.11 12.25 11.41
N MET A 255 -3.86 11.88 11.62
CA MET A 255 -3.32 11.49 12.90
C MET A 255 -1.86 11.98 13.01
N THR A 256 -1.51 12.58 14.12
CA THR A 256 -0.13 13.04 14.39
C THR A 256 0.32 12.51 15.75
N VAL A 257 1.49 11.90 15.79
CA VAL A 257 2.23 11.59 17.02
C VAL A 257 3.37 12.58 17.14
N ALA A 258 3.31 13.45 18.12
CA ALA A 258 4.36 14.42 18.41
C ALA A 258 5.52 13.77 19.19
N ALA A 259 6.69 14.40 19.20
CA ALA A 259 7.88 13.92 19.89
C ALA A 259 7.69 13.70 21.42
N ASN A 260 6.79 14.46 22.03
CA ASN A 260 6.43 14.31 23.45
C ASN A 260 5.44 13.16 23.72
N GLY A 261 5.08 12.36 22.67
CA GLY A 261 4.14 11.24 22.76
C GLY A 261 2.66 11.65 22.67
N ASN A 262 2.34 12.92 22.49
CA ASN A 262 0.96 13.36 22.31
C ASN A 262 0.42 12.86 20.97
N LEU A 263 -0.78 12.26 21.00
CA LEU A 263 -1.53 11.84 19.83
C LEU A 263 -2.64 12.85 19.53
N THR A 264 -2.63 13.41 18.33
CA THR A 264 -3.70 14.26 17.81
C THR A 264 -4.40 13.55 16.65
N VAL A 265 -5.73 13.52 16.64
CA VAL A 265 -6.54 12.92 15.58
C VAL A 265 -7.53 13.95 15.07
N ALA A 266 -7.57 14.16 13.74
CA ALA A 266 -8.53 15.01 13.07
C ALA A 266 -9.85 14.24 12.92
N GLY A 267 -10.75 14.38 13.89
CA GLY A 267 -12.02 13.66 13.91
C GLY A 267 -12.20 12.82 15.17
N SER A 268 -13.04 11.81 15.09
CA SER A 268 -13.33 10.91 16.20
C SER A 268 -12.55 9.60 16.07
N ILE A 269 -12.07 9.09 17.19
CA ILE A 269 -11.52 7.73 17.26
C ILE A 269 -12.69 6.80 17.57
N SER A 270 -13.06 5.95 16.59
CA SER A 270 -14.02 4.87 16.81
C SER A 270 -13.29 3.55 16.87
N GLY A 271 -13.47 2.78 17.94
CA GLY A 271 -12.84 1.48 18.10
C GLY A 271 -12.29 1.23 19.51
N ARG A 272 -11.65 0.08 19.70
CA ARG A 272 -10.95 -0.26 20.95
C ARG A 272 -9.66 0.54 21.06
N ILE A 273 -9.64 1.53 21.96
CA ILE A 273 -8.37 2.10 22.43
C ILE A 273 -7.93 1.24 23.63
N SER A 274 -7.09 0.28 23.39
CA SER A 274 -6.50 -0.55 24.45
C SER A 274 -5.15 0.03 24.85
N ALA A 275 -5.18 1.06 25.67
CA ALA A 275 -4.02 1.49 26.44
C ALA A 275 -4.16 0.91 27.85
N GLY A 276 -3.49 -0.19 28.14
CA GLY A 276 -3.56 -0.81 29.47
C GLY A 276 -4.95 -1.34 29.88
N GLY A 277 -5.79 -1.76 28.92
CA GLY A 277 -7.11 -2.31 29.19
C GLY A 277 -8.25 -1.29 29.34
N VAL A 278 -8.03 -0.01 29.01
CA VAL A 278 -9.07 1.03 29.04
C VAL A 278 -9.70 1.20 27.66
N LEU A 279 -11.03 1.13 27.60
CA LEU A 279 -11.84 1.43 26.42
C LEU A 279 -12.49 2.80 26.60
N ALA A 280 -12.59 3.60 25.52
CA ALA A 280 -13.12 4.95 25.60
C ALA A 280 -14.22 5.22 24.55
N THR A 281 -15.19 6.07 24.90
CA THR A 281 -16.11 6.71 23.96
C THR A 281 -16.32 8.14 24.38
N SER A 282 -16.52 9.05 23.43
CA SER A 282 -16.76 10.46 23.69
C SER A 282 -17.81 11.02 22.74
N GLY A 283 -18.36 12.17 23.05
CA GLY A 283 -19.35 12.84 22.22
C GLY A 283 -20.02 14.00 22.94
N THR A 284 -21.15 14.43 22.38
CA THR A 284 -22.02 15.46 22.98
C THR A 284 -23.36 14.81 23.34
N ALA A 285 -23.88 15.14 24.51
CA ALA A 285 -25.17 14.66 24.99
C ALA A 285 -25.99 15.83 25.60
N THR A 286 -27.30 15.74 25.48
CA THR A 286 -28.25 16.65 26.13
C THR A 286 -28.83 16.03 27.39
N ASP A 287 -29.47 16.84 28.20
CA ASP A 287 -30.20 16.37 29.39
C ASP A 287 -31.14 15.21 29.05
N GLY A 288 -31.14 14.15 29.87
CA GLY A 288 -31.91 12.93 29.65
C GLY A 288 -31.30 11.91 28.66
N THR A 289 -30.24 12.26 27.93
CA THR A 289 -29.59 11.34 26.97
C THR A 289 -28.89 10.18 27.69
N LEU A 290 -29.13 8.98 27.23
CA LEU A 290 -28.38 7.79 27.69
C LEU A 290 -26.96 7.81 27.08
N LEU A 291 -25.94 7.79 27.92
CA LEU A 291 -24.56 7.73 27.46
C LEU A 291 -24.24 6.35 26.81
N PRO A 292 -23.61 6.36 25.63
CA PRO A 292 -23.18 5.12 24.99
C PRO A 292 -22.07 4.45 25.81
N LEU A 293 -22.06 3.13 25.77
CA LEU A 293 -20.91 2.37 26.26
C LEU A 293 -19.79 2.38 25.23
N PRO A 294 -18.52 2.34 25.63
CA PRO A 294 -17.42 2.13 24.72
C PRO A 294 -17.61 0.85 23.90
N SER A 295 -17.20 0.88 22.63
CA SER A 295 -17.33 -0.28 21.74
C SER A 295 -16.68 -1.52 22.34
N GLY A 296 -17.41 -2.61 22.39
CA GLY A 296 -16.96 -3.89 22.98
C GLY A 296 -17.19 -4.01 24.49
N VAL A 297 -17.91 -3.05 25.11
CA VAL A 297 -18.38 -3.16 26.50
C VAL A 297 -19.88 -3.41 26.48
N SER A 298 -20.34 -4.46 27.13
CA SER A 298 -21.76 -4.76 27.28
C SER A 298 -22.33 -4.17 28.57
N ALA A 299 -23.63 -3.91 28.58
CA ALA A 299 -24.32 -3.44 29.79
C ALA A 299 -24.28 -4.49 30.91
N GLU A 300 -24.24 -5.77 30.57
CA GLU A 300 -24.12 -6.87 31.50
C GLU A 300 -22.76 -6.87 32.24
N GLU A 301 -21.64 -6.64 31.49
CA GLU A 301 -20.31 -6.55 32.09
C GLU A 301 -20.17 -5.39 33.08
N VAL A 302 -20.88 -4.29 32.82
CA VAL A 302 -20.94 -3.14 33.75
C VAL A 302 -21.79 -3.48 34.97
N ALA A 303 -22.95 -4.10 34.77
CA ALA A 303 -23.85 -4.49 35.86
C ALA A 303 -23.22 -5.53 36.78
N ASP A 304 -22.45 -6.47 36.23
CA ASP A 304 -21.73 -7.51 37.00
C ASP A 304 -20.44 -6.98 37.66
N GLY A 305 -20.10 -5.70 37.47
CA GLY A 305 -18.89 -5.11 38.03
C GLY A 305 -17.59 -5.62 37.40
N ARG A 306 -17.67 -6.35 36.26
CA ARG A 306 -16.49 -6.79 35.52
C ARG A 306 -15.79 -5.64 34.80
N VAL A 307 -16.53 -4.54 34.55
CA VAL A 307 -16.04 -3.31 33.94
C VAL A 307 -16.46 -2.13 34.79
N VAL A 308 -15.52 -1.26 35.11
CA VAL A 308 -15.77 0.01 35.82
C VAL A 308 -15.80 1.14 34.81
N LEU A 309 -16.84 1.95 34.88
CA LEU A 309 -16.96 3.15 34.04
C LEU A 309 -16.53 4.39 34.82
N HIS A 310 -15.67 5.19 34.17
CA HIS A 310 -15.34 6.55 34.60
C HIS A 310 -15.95 7.53 33.61
N VAL A 311 -16.82 8.40 34.08
CA VAL A 311 -17.51 9.38 33.20
C VAL A 311 -17.03 10.77 33.54
N TYR A 312 -16.60 11.49 32.54
CA TYR A 312 -16.20 12.88 32.61
C TYR A 312 -17.18 13.70 31.78
N LEU A 313 -17.73 14.77 32.38
CA LEU A 313 -18.68 15.67 31.75
C LEU A 313 -18.13 17.08 31.76
N THR A 314 -18.26 17.79 30.64
CA THR A 314 -17.97 19.22 30.53
C THR A 314 -19.23 19.92 30.03
N PRO A 315 -19.86 20.77 30.85
CA PRO A 315 -21.04 21.50 30.42
C PRO A 315 -20.75 22.43 29.23
N ARG A 316 -21.61 22.38 28.23
CA ARG A 316 -21.62 23.35 27.13
C ARG A 316 -22.46 24.55 27.52
N ILE A 317 -21.82 25.69 27.69
CA ILE A 317 -22.49 26.93 28.01
C ILE A 317 -22.96 27.59 26.72
N PRO A 318 -24.28 27.68 26.46
CA PRO A 318 -24.78 28.38 25.29
C PRO A 318 -24.57 29.91 25.44
N PRO A 319 -24.58 30.65 24.32
CA PRO A 319 -24.54 32.10 24.40
C PRO A 319 -25.74 32.60 25.19
N PRO A 320 -25.58 33.69 25.99
CA PRO A 320 -26.67 34.31 26.75
C PRO A 320 -27.74 34.88 25.80
N ALA A 321 -28.98 34.87 26.24
CA ALA A 321 -30.10 35.41 25.45
C ALA A 321 -30.03 36.94 25.26
N THR A 322 -29.44 37.64 26.23
CA THR A 322 -29.21 39.09 26.15
C THR A 322 -27.76 39.41 26.50
N ALA A 323 -27.30 40.64 26.16
CA ALA A 323 -25.91 41.05 26.46
C ALA A 323 -25.67 41.21 28.00
N THR A 324 -26.70 41.27 28.78
CA THR A 324 -26.65 41.41 30.25
C THR A 324 -26.89 40.11 30.99
N SER A 325 -27.35 39.05 30.29
CA SER A 325 -27.61 37.75 30.87
C SER A 325 -26.31 37.01 31.23
N LEU A 326 -26.32 36.32 32.34
CA LEU A 326 -25.31 35.36 32.77
C LEU A 326 -25.86 33.94 32.67
N VAL A 327 -25.12 33.06 32.02
CA VAL A 327 -25.45 31.65 31.89
C VAL A 327 -24.45 30.83 32.69
N VAL A 328 -24.96 30.03 33.63
CA VAL A 328 -24.13 29.18 34.48
C VAL A 328 -24.63 27.75 34.47
N PRO A 329 -23.75 26.74 34.43
CA PRO A 329 -24.14 25.36 34.67
C PRO A 329 -24.50 25.18 36.15
N VAL A 330 -25.62 24.54 36.41
CA VAL A 330 -26.11 24.27 37.78
C VAL A 330 -25.87 22.81 38.13
N GLU A 331 -26.03 21.93 37.13
CA GLU A 331 -25.87 20.49 37.28
C GLU A 331 -25.23 19.92 36.02
N ALA A 332 -24.28 19.01 36.19
CA ALA A 332 -23.74 18.17 35.12
C ALA A 332 -23.31 16.82 35.75
N THR A 333 -24.25 15.89 35.81
CA THR A 333 -24.07 14.58 36.42
C THR A 333 -24.60 13.45 35.53
N VAL A 334 -24.34 12.24 35.91
CA VAL A 334 -24.89 11.03 35.25
C VAL A 334 -25.61 10.25 36.36
N ASP A 335 -26.84 9.88 36.10
CA ASP A 335 -27.61 9.03 37.01
C ASP A 335 -27.23 7.56 36.93
N ASP A 336 -27.80 6.72 37.80
CA ASP A 336 -27.53 5.29 37.88
C ASP A 336 -27.90 4.55 36.59
N ASP A 337 -28.81 5.07 35.79
CA ASP A 337 -29.22 4.56 34.49
C ASP A 337 -28.32 5.07 33.36
N ARG A 338 -27.21 5.72 33.64
CA ARG A 338 -26.27 6.37 32.70
C ARG A 338 -26.91 7.49 31.87
N ARG A 339 -27.94 8.15 32.38
CA ARG A 339 -28.53 9.29 31.71
C ARG A 339 -27.87 10.58 32.20
N VAL A 340 -27.60 11.46 31.27
CA VAL A 340 -27.06 12.80 31.56
C VAL A 340 -28.11 13.61 32.26
N ARG A 341 -27.71 14.29 33.35
CA ARG A 341 -28.44 15.36 34.02
C ARG A 341 -27.63 16.62 33.82
N CYS A 342 -28.11 17.48 32.94
CA CYS A 342 -27.44 18.76 32.67
C CYS A 342 -28.46 19.88 32.69
N ARG A 343 -28.30 20.78 33.67
CA ARG A 343 -29.13 21.96 33.83
C ARG A 343 -28.28 23.20 33.79
N ILE A 344 -28.76 24.19 33.07
CA ILE A 344 -28.19 25.53 33.02
C ILE A 344 -29.20 26.53 33.55
N ARG A 345 -28.69 27.55 34.22
CA ARG A 345 -29.48 28.67 34.73
C ARG A 345 -29.02 29.94 34.04
N GLU A 346 -29.98 30.64 33.50
CA GLU A 346 -29.79 31.98 32.95
C GLU A 346 -30.39 33.01 33.86
N PHE A 347 -29.59 34.02 34.20
CA PHE A 347 -29.97 35.12 35.07
C PHE A 347 -29.70 36.43 34.35
N ASP A 348 -30.74 37.27 34.21
CA ASP A 348 -30.59 38.61 33.63
C ASP A 348 -30.72 39.68 34.73
N PRO A 349 -29.60 40.23 35.22
CA PRO A 349 -29.61 41.29 36.24
C PRO A 349 -30.08 42.65 35.70
N GLY A 350 -30.09 42.82 34.34
CA GLY A 350 -30.54 44.05 33.69
C GLY A 350 -32.05 44.16 33.48
N ALA A 351 -32.80 43.06 33.71
CA ALA A 351 -34.26 43.09 33.61
C ALA A 351 -34.91 43.86 34.77
N ALA A 352 -36.01 44.56 34.49
CA ALA A 352 -36.75 45.32 35.49
C ALA A 352 -37.22 44.46 36.67
N THR A 353 -37.41 43.17 36.45
CA THR A 353 -37.60 42.15 37.49
C THR A 353 -36.57 41.01 37.15
N PRO A 354 -35.67 40.70 38.09
CA PRO A 354 -34.70 39.62 37.84
C PRO A 354 -35.42 38.31 37.52
N VAL A 355 -35.23 37.83 36.32
CA VAL A 355 -35.79 36.56 35.87
C VAL A 355 -34.69 35.52 35.90
N VAL A 356 -34.95 34.42 36.61
CA VAL A 356 -34.08 33.25 36.62
C VAL A 356 -34.78 32.13 35.82
N VAL A 357 -34.18 31.72 34.75
CA VAL A 357 -34.72 30.63 33.92
C VAL A 357 -33.78 29.42 34.01
N GLU A 358 -34.34 28.29 34.40
CA GLU A 358 -33.64 27.02 34.40
C GLU A 358 -34.09 26.20 33.20
N ARG A 359 -33.15 25.66 32.44
CA ARG A 359 -33.42 24.88 31.22
C ARG A 359 -32.48 23.71 31.09
N PRO A 360 -32.88 22.67 30.34
CA PRO A 360 -31.96 21.58 29.98
C PRO A 360 -30.74 22.10 29.27
N GLY A 361 -29.58 21.54 29.59
CA GLY A 361 -28.29 21.84 28.98
C GLY A 361 -27.75 20.72 28.12
N ALA A 362 -26.54 20.93 27.65
CA ALA A 362 -25.74 19.90 26.93
C ALA A 362 -24.36 19.79 27.57
N VAL A 363 -23.75 18.65 27.42
CA VAL A 363 -22.40 18.34 27.89
C VAL A 363 -21.58 17.71 26.77
N ASP A 364 -20.28 17.96 26.75
CA ASP A 364 -19.32 17.06 26.13
C ASP A 364 -18.97 15.99 27.14
N PHE A 365 -18.92 14.74 26.71
CA PHE A 365 -18.63 13.61 27.58
C PHE A 365 -17.46 12.78 27.10
N LEU A 366 -16.77 12.15 28.06
CA LEU A 366 -15.80 11.08 27.86
C LEU A 366 -16.16 9.95 28.84
N VAL A 367 -16.43 8.77 28.31
CA VAL A 367 -16.64 7.54 29.10
C VAL A 367 -15.43 6.66 28.91
N LEU A 368 -14.76 6.32 30.00
CA LEU A 368 -13.67 5.37 30.04
C LEU A 368 -14.17 4.10 30.74
N ALA A 369 -13.92 2.96 30.11
CA ALA A 369 -14.22 1.65 30.68
C ALA A 369 -12.91 0.89 30.94
N ALA A 370 -12.67 0.52 32.17
CA ALA A 370 -11.54 -0.31 32.58
C ALA A 370 -12.04 -1.67 33.07
N GLY A 371 -11.35 -2.74 32.73
CA GLY A 371 -11.60 -4.05 33.35
C GLY A 371 -11.39 -3.94 34.85
N ALA A 372 -12.28 -4.49 35.66
CA ALA A 372 -12.05 -4.60 37.09
C ALA A 372 -10.74 -5.37 37.27
N ALA A 373 -9.82 -4.81 38.07
CA ALA A 373 -8.59 -5.51 38.42
C ALA A 373 -9.00 -6.84 39.08
N THR A 374 -8.79 -7.95 38.38
CA THR A 374 -8.86 -9.25 39.05
C THR A 374 -7.72 -9.24 40.06
N ASN A 375 -8.05 -9.09 41.34
CA ASN A 375 -7.11 -9.38 42.41
C ASN A 375 -6.70 -10.84 42.23
N GLY A 376 -5.61 -11.07 41.49
CA GLY A 376 -4.92 -12.35 41.43
C GLY A 376 -4.36 -12.61 42.82
N GLY A 377 -5.15 -13.29 43.61
CA GLY A 377 -4.70 -13.87 44.86
C GLY A 377 -3.81 -15.08 44.56
N GLY A 378 -2.68 -15.13 45.18
CA GLY A 378 -1.89 -16.34 45.44
C GLY A 378 -0.67 -16.51 44.58
#